data_7651ac02c19456f76039143d1d3db663
#
_entry.id   7651ac02c19456f76039143d1d3db663
#
_cell.length_a   1.000
_cell.length_b   1.000
_cell.length_c   1.000
_cell.angle_alpha   90.00
_cell.angle_beta   90.00
_cell.angle_gamma   90.00
#
_symmetry.space_group_name_H-M   'P 1'
#
loop_
_entity.id
_entity.type
_entity.pdbx_description
1 polymer ?
#
loop_
_entity_poly.entity_id
_entity_poly.type
_entity_poly.pdbx_seq_one_letter_code
_entity_poly.pdbx_strand_id
1 'polypeptide(L)'
;MNKTIILFFSIIIIFLIWAYDFYSFLNKVPKIENNTNISSDAIVVLTGGSGRIQEGISLLNEGLSRKLFISGVNPNFKIEDIYKKSNPDNTIILGREALNTSGNAIEISKWVKEENIINIRLVTSSYHMPRSLLEISYVLPQLEIIPHPVLPTSIKTTSESGELSLLILVEEYFKFLVSRIKYYKLFFNK
;
A
#
# COMPACT_ATOMS: atom_id res chain seq x y z
N MET A 1 13.58 24.56 39.33
CA MET A 1 12.59 24.71 38.25
C MET A 1 11.31 24.00 38.70
N ASN A 2 10.17 24.66 38.62
CA ASN A 2 8.89 24.15 39.17
C ASN A 2 8.46 22.88 38.38
N LYS A 3 8.12 21.77 39.06
CA LYS A 3 7.75 20.48 38.44
C LYS A 3 6.64 20.64 37.37
N THR A 4 5.73 21.59 37.62
CA THR A 4 4.64 21.92 36.68
C THR A 4 5.16 22.51 35.36
N ILE A 5 6.21 23.35 35.44
CA ILE A 5 6.81 23.96 34.23
C ILE A 5 7.56 22.90 33.42
N ILE A 6 8.28 21.99 34.09
CA ILE A 6 8.98 20.88 33.43
C ILE A 6 7.97 20.00 32.70
N LEU A 7 6.85 19.61 33.37
CA LEU A 7 5.78 18.79 32.77
C LEU A 7 5.17 19.48 31.56
N PHE A 8 4.88 20.78 31.65
CA PHE A 8 4.33 21.56 30.54
C PHE A 8 5.27 21.56 29.33
N PHE A 9 6.55 21.85 29.51
CA PHE A 9 7.51 21.81 28.41
C PHE A 9 7.69 20.38 27.83
N SER A 10 7.65 19.34 28.67
CA SER A 10 7.74 17.96 28.21
C SER A 10 6.56 17.59 27.30
N ILE A 11 5.34 18.01 27.65
CA ILE A 11 4.15 17.77 26.84
C ILE A 11 4.28 18.49 25.48
N ILE A 12 4.76 19.74 25.47
CA ILE A 12 4.97 20.49 24.22
C ILE A 12 6.00 19.77 23.34
N ILE A 13 7.11 19.32 23.89
CA ILE A 13 8.16 18.61 23.13
C ILE A 13 7.60 17.32 22.54
N ILE A 14 6.86 16.52 23.32
CA ILE A 14 6.24 15.29 22.84
C ILE A 14 5.26 15.60 21.70
N PHE A 15 4.45 16.64 21.85
CA PHE A 15 3.52 17.06 20.80
C PHE A 15 4.25 17.50 19.52
N LEU A 16 5.34 18.25 19.63
CA LEU A 16 6.14 18.69 18.48
C LEU A 16 6.79 17.50 17.77
N ILE A 17 7.31 16.51 18.51
CA ILE A 17 7.87 15.28 17.95
C ILE A 17 6.78 14.51 17.19
N TRP A 18 5.60 14.35 17.79
CA TRP A 18 4.47 13.70 17.14
C TRP A 18 4.01 14.45 15.89
N ALA A 19 3.88 15.76 15.95
CA ALA A 19 3.46 16.59 14.82
C ALA A 19 4.46 16.50 13.65
N TYR A 20 5.78 16.52 13.97
CA TYR A 20 6.82 16.33 12.98
C TYR A 20 6.77 14.92 12.32
N ASP A 21 6.57 13.87 13.13
CA ASP A 21 6.46 12.50 12.62
C ASP A 21 5.22 12.32 11.74
N PHE A 22 4.09 12.91 12.14
CA PHE A 22 2.86 12.93 11.32
C PHE A 22 3.06 13.70 10.00
N TYR A 23 3.70 14.88 10.06
CA TYR A 23 4.05 15.63 8.85
C TYR A 23 4.97 14.81 7.93
N SER A 24 5.97 14.13 8.49
CA SER A 24 6.85 13.22 7.73
C SER A 24 6.08 12.07 7.07
N PHE A 25 5.06 11.53 7.75
CA PHE A 25 4.17 10.52 7.16
C PHE A 25 3.36 11.09 5.99
N LEU A 26 2.79 12.29 6.12
CA LEU A 26 2.03 12.94 5.04
C LEU A 26 2.89 13.11 3.77
N ASN A 27 4.17 13.44 3.92
CA ASN A 27 5.10 13.55 2.79
C ASN A 27 5.44 12.20 2.14
N LYS A 28 5.17 11.08 2.81
CA LYS A 28 5.31 9.73 2.23
C LYS A 28 4.07 9.26 1.48
N VAL A 29 2.94 9.95 1.63
CA VAL A 29 1.73 9.66 0.87
C VAL A 29 1.94 10.14 -0.56
N PRO A 30 2.04 9.25 -1.55
CA PRO A 30 2.36 9.65 -2.91
C PRO A 30 1.19 10.41 -3.53
N LYS A 31 1.53 11.44 -4.29
CA LYS A 31 0.57 12.10 -5.18
C LYS A 31 0.26 11.17 -6.35
N ILE A 32 -0.94 11.29 -6.89
CA ILE A 32 -1.30 10.54 -8.09
C ILE A 32 -0.64 11.24 -9.27
N GLU A 33 0.39 10.61 -9.79
CA GLU A 33 1.06 11.03 -11.00
C GLU A 33 0.73 10.04 -12.11
N ASN A 34 0.34 10.55 -13.28
CA ASN A 34 0.02 9.74 -14.47
C ASN A 34 1.28 9.20 -15.17
N ASN A 35 2.38 9.02 -14.46
CA ASN A 35 3.63 8.56 -15.04
C ASN A 35 3.70 7.04 -15.07
N THR A 36 3.02 6.44 -16.03
CA THR A 36 2.68 5.01 -16.01
C THR A 36 3.47 4.17 -17.02
N ASN A 37 4.33 4.75 -17.85
CA ASN A 37 4.94 4.04 -18.99
C ASN A 37 6.11 3.10 -18.63
N ILE A 38 6.40 2.90 -17.36
CA ILE A 38 7.47 1.97 -16.92
C ILE A 38 6.86 0.58 -16.80
N SER A 39 7.33 -0.38 -17.59
CA SER A 39 6.95 -1.79 -17.44
C SER A 39 7.52 -2.40 -16.15
N SER A 40 6.86 -3.42 -15.63
CA SER A 40 7.30 -4.20 -14.48
C SER A 40 7.14 -5.70 -14.75
N ASP A 41 7.85 -6.53 -14.01
CA ASP A 41 7.70 -7.99 -14.09
C ASP A 41 6.29 -8.41 -13.72
N ALA A 42 5.70 -7.71 -12.74
CA ALA A 42 4.35 -7.96 -12.31
C ALA A 42 3.64 -6.70 -11.80
N ILE A 43 2.31 -6.70 -11.90
CA ILE A 43 1.42 -5.77 -11.21
C ILE A 43 0.90 -6.49 -9.97
N VAL A 44 0.95 -5.84 -8.81
CA VAL A 44 0.43 -6.36 -7.53
C VAL A 44 -0.64 -5.41 -7.02
N VAL A 45 -1.85 -5.93 -6.79
CA VAL A 45 -2.98 -5.17 -6.26
C VAL A 45 -3.26 -5.60 -4.83
N LEU A 46 -3.33 -4.64 -3.91
CA LEU A 46 -3.84 -4.87 -2.55
C LEU A 46 -5.33 -4.56 -2.50
N THR A 47 -6.14 -5.54 -2.12
CA THR A 47 -7.60 -5.38 -1.98
C THR A 47 -7.98 -4.51 -0.76
N GLY A 48 -9.27 -4.36 -0.50
CA GLY A 48 -9.79 -3.58 0.65
C GLY A 48 -10.10 -2.10 0.34
N GLY A 49 -10.09 -1.70 -0.93
CA GLY A 49 -10.53 -0.37 -1.37
C GLY A 49 -11.07 -0.41 -2.80
N SER A 50 -12.02 0.49 -3.10
CA SER A 50 -12.65 0.57 -4.43
C SER A 50 -11.67 1.04 -5.51
N GLY A 51 -11.87 0.56 -6.74
CA GLY A 51 -11.11 1.00 -7.93
C GLY A 51 -9.74 0.36 -8.13
N ARG A 52 -9.15 -0.29 -7.10
CA ARG A 52 -7.79 -0.83 -7.19
C ARG A 52 -7.67 -2.01 -8.16
N ILE A 53 -8.64 -2.94 -8.12
CA ILE A 53 -8.63 -4.11 -9.00
C ILE A 53 -8.84 -3.68 -10.44
N GLN A 54 -9.78 -2.76 -10.68
CA GLN A 54 -10.03 -2.19 -12.01
C GLN A 54 -8.80 -1.50 -12.57
N GLU A 55 -8.08 -0.75 -11.74
CA GLU A 55 -6.81 -0.11 -12.11
C GLU A 55 -5.74 -1.13 -12.47
N GLY A 56 -5.58 -2.18 -11.64
CA GLY A 56 -4.63 -3.25 -11.94
C GLY A 56 -4.93 -3.97 -13.26
N ILE A 57 -6.22 -4.18 -13.57
CA ILE A 57 -6.65 -4.74 -14.85
C ILE A 57 -6.37 -3.77 -16.02
N SER A 58 -6.59 -2.46 -15.83
CA SER A 58 -6.26 -1.46 -16.85
C SER A 58 -4.78 -1.51 -17.22
N LEU A 59 -3.91 -1.45 -16.21
CA LEU A 59 -2.46 -1.52 -16.39
C LEU A 59 -2.00 -2.82 -17.08
N LEU A 60 -2.66 -3.96 -16.77
CA LEU A 60 -2.41 -5.23 -17.43
C LEU A 60 -2.80 -5.19 -18.91
N ASN A 61 -3.95 -4.59 -19.23
CA ASN A 61 -4.43 -4.42 -20.60
C ASN A 61 -3.60 -3.42 -21.41
N GLU A 62 -3.02 -2.43 -20.76
CA GLU A 62 -2.06 -1.47 -21.33
C GLU A 62 -0.69 -2.11 -21.61
N GLY A 63 -0.47 -3.35 -21.15
CA GLY A 63 0.76 -4.10 -21.41
C GLY A 63 1.93 -3.71 -20.51
N LEU A 64 1.69 -3.05 -19.38
CA LEU A 64 2.74 -2.67 -18.43
C LEU A 64 3.30 -3.87 -17.64
N SER A 65 2.62 -5.01 -17.70
CA SER A 65 3.07 -6.33 -17.30
C SER A 65 2.22 -7.39 -17.98
N ARG A 66 2.66 -8.65 -17.92
CA ARG A 66 1.86 -9.83 -18.29
C ARG A 66 1.29 -10.59 -17.10
N LYS A 67 1.74 -10.23 -15.88
CA LYS A 67 1.34 -10.89 -14.63
C LYS A 67 0.64 -9.89 -13.73
N LEU A 68 -0.54 -10.28 -13.22
CA LEU A 68 -1.30 -9.52 -12.22
C LEU A 68 -1.56 -10.42 -11.01
N PHE A 69 -1.06 -10.03 -9.85
CA PHE A 69 -1.34 -10.68 -8.58
C PHE A 69 -2.28 -9.80 -7.74
N ILE A 70 -3.41 -10.35 -7.32
CA ILE A 70 -4.39 -9.65 -6.49
C ILE A 70 -4.37 -10.28 -5.10
N SER A 71 -3.81 -9.60 -4.11
CA SER A 71 -3.63 -10.10 -2.75
C SER A 71 -4.80 -9.73 -1.84
N GLY A 72 -5.17 -10.65 -0.93
CA GLY A 72 -6.23 -10.46 0.05
C GLY A 72 -7.64 -10.51 -0.55
N VAL A 73 -7.85 -11.34 -1.56
CA VAL A 73 -9.13 -11.47 -2.25
C VAL A 73 -10.14 -12.25 -1.41
N ASN A 74 -11.39 -11.77 -1.36
CA ASN A 74 -12.46 -12.53 -0.72
C ASN A 74 -12.59 -13.93 -1.35
N PRO A 75 -12.77 -15.02 -0.55
CA PRO A 75 -12.89 -16.39 -1.08
C PRO A 75 -13.93 -16.57 -2.18
N ASN A 76 -15.03 -15.83 -2.14
CA ASN A 76 -16.12 -15.91 -3.11
C ASN A 76 -15.93 -15.02 -4.35
N PHE A 77 -14.86 -14.21 -4.40
CA PHE A 77 -14.60 -13.36 -5.54
C PHE A 77 -14.17 -14.16 -6.76
N LYS A 78 -14.81 -13.88 -7.91
CA LYS A 78 -14.50 -14.48 -9.21
C LYS A 78 -14.00 -13.39 -10.14
N ILE A 79 -12.82 -13.59 -10.71
CA ILE A 79 -12.21 -12.61 -11.61
C ILE A 79 -12.96 -12.52 -12.94
N GLU A 80 -13.61 -13.60 -13.35
CA GLU A 80 -14.39 -13.72 -14.58
C GLU A 80 -15.57 -12.74 -14.63
N ASP A 81 -16.06 -12.32 -13.45
CA ASP A 81 -17.15 -11.36 -13.33
C ASP A 81 -16.75 -9.94 -13.77
N ILE A 82 -15.45 -9.63 -13.74
CA ILE A 82 -14.92 -8.28 -14.02
C ILE A 82 -13.84 -8.24 -15.11
N TYR A 83 -13.28 -9.37 -15.49
CA TYR A 83 -12.21 -9.46 -16.47
C TYR A 83 -12.51 -10.51 -17.53
N LYS A 84 -12.59 -10.06 -18.79
CA LYS A 84 -12.56 -10.94 -19.95
C LYS A 84 -11.15 -10.93 -20.53
N LYS A 85 -10.51 -12.09 -20.59
CA LYS A 85 -9.14 -12.23 -21.06
C LYS A 85 -9.02 -11.73 -22.49
N SER A 86 -8.37 -10.58 -22.69
CA SER A 86 -8.15 -9.96 -23.99
C SER A 86 -6.84 -10.41 -24.63
N ASN A 87 -5.82 -10.76 -23.82
CA ASN A 87 -4.53 -11.26 -24.27
C ASN A 87 -4.29 -12.65 -23.67
N PRO A 88 -4.04 -13.69 -24.50
CA PRO A 88 -3.81 -15.06 -24.02
C PRO A 88 -2.55 -15.18 -23.14
N ASP A 89 -1.58 -14.29 -23.30
CA ASP A 89 -0.33 -14.29 -22.51
C ASP A 89 -0.48 -13.70 -21.12
N ASN A 90 -1.60 -13.00 -20.86
CA ASN A 90 -1.84 -12.40 -19.55
C ASN A 90 -2.23 -13.46 -18.53
N THR A 91 -1.63 -13.39 -17.34
CA THR A 91 -1.90 -14.27 -16.20
C THR A 91 -2.39 -13.45 -15.01
N ILE A 92 -3.53 -13.85 -14.44
CA ILE A 92 -4.07 -13.24 -13.21
C ILE A 92 -4.09 -14.30 -12.11
N ILE A 93 -3.46 -14.00 -10.98
CA ILE A 93 -3.38 -14.86 -9.80
C ILE A 93 -4.09 -14.18 -8.64
N LEU A 94 -4.92 -14.96 -7.92
CA LEU A 94 -5.69 -14.50 -6.77
C LEU A 94 -5.10 -15.04 -5.47
N GLY A 95 -4.54 -14.17 -4.65
CA GLY A 95 -4.12 -14.46 -3.28
C GLY A 95 -5.30 -14.36 -2.32
N ARG A 96 -5.57 -15.42 -1.55
CA ARG A 96 -6.75 -15.56 -0.70
C ARG A 96 -6.43 -15.83 0.77
N GLU A 97 -5.13 -15.89 1.11
CA GLU A 97 -4.67 -16.21 2.48
C GLU A 97 -4.56 -14.96 3.36
N ALA A 98 -4.37 -13.79 2.75
CA ALA A 98 -4.11 -12.56 3.49
C ALA A 98 -5.38 -11.98 4.11
N LEU A 99 -5.35 -11.76 5.43
CA LEU A 99 -6.43 -11.15 6.20
C LEU A 99 -6.13 -9.69 6.61
N ASN A 100 -4.91 -9.23 6.40
CA ASN A 100 -4.44 -7.89 6.76
C ASN A 100 -3.19 -7.52 5.96
N THR A 101 -2.66 -6.31 6.14
CA THR A 101 -1.52 -5.81 5.37
C THR A 101 -0.24 -6.61 5.56
N SER A 102 0.03 -7.10 6.78
CA SER A 102 1.19 -8.00 7.01
C SER A 102 0.99 -9.34 6.29
N GLY A 103 -0.23 -9.86 6.29
CA GLY A 103 -0.60 -11.06 5.52
C GLY A 103 -0.40 -10.87 4.03
N ASN A 104 -0.81 -9.71 3.49
CA ASN A 104 -0.56 -9.37 2.08
C ASN A 104 0.95 -9.39 1.76
N ALA A 105 1.78 -8.80 2.61
CA ALA A 105 3.23 -8.79 2.38
C ALA A 105 3.83 -10.21 2.37
N ILE A 106 3.36 -11.10 3.25
CA ILE A 106 3.79 -12.51 3.30
C ILE A 106 3.31 -13.26 2.05
N GLU A 107 2.05 -13.09 1.66
CA GLU A 107 1.45 -13.72 0.48
C GLU A 107 2.18 -13.31 -0.82
N ILE A 108 2.44 -12.00 -0.97
CA ILE A 108 3.24 -11.45 -2.06
C ILE A 108 4.65 -12.03 -2.04
N SER A 109 5.27 -12.17 -0.86
CA SER A 109 6.65 -12.65 -0.77
C SER A 109 6.81 -14.11 -1.19
N LYS A 110 5.82 -14.95 -0.92
CA LYS A 110 5.79 -16.33 -1.42
C LYS A 110 5.75 -16.34 -2.95
N TRP A 111 4.76 -15.64 -3.50
CA TRP A 111 4.55 -15.61 -4.94
C TRP A 111 5.72 -14.98 -5.72
N VAL A 112 6.27 -13.86 -5.24
CA VAL A 112 7.43 -13.18 -5.86
C VAL A 112 8.64 -14.11 -5.95
N LYS A 113 8.88 -14.92 -4.90
CA LYS A 113 9.99 -15.89 -4.88
C LYS A 113 9.74 -17.07 -5.81
N GLU A 114 8.51 -17.59 -5.86
CA GLU A 114 8.12 -18.71 -6.73
C GLU A 114 8.24 -18.33 -8.22
N GLU A 115 7.88 -17.09 -8.57
CA GLU A 115 7.87 -16.58 -9.94
C GLU A 115 9.18 -15.88 -10.36
N ASN A 116 10.18 -15.79 -9.44
CA ASN A 116 11.46 -15.09 -9.67
C ASN A 116 11.27 -13.63 -10.12
N ILE A 117 10.34 -12.90 -9.49
CA ILE A 117 10.04 -11.51 -9.79
C ILE A 117 11.05 -10.62 -9.07
N ILE A 118 11.62 -9.63 -9.75
CA ILE A 118 12.60 -8.69 -9.21
C ILE A 118 12.04 -7.28 -9.05
N ASN A 119 11.02 -6.93 -9.82
CA ASN A 119 10.34 -5.65 -9.67
C ASN A 119 8.83 -5.80 -9.81
N ILE A 120 8.07 -4.99 -9.07
CA ILE A 120 6.61 -4.94 -9.12
C ILE A 120 6.09 -3.53 -9.23
N ARG A 121 4.93 -3.37 -9.88
CA ARG A 121 4.09 -2.19 -9.76
C ARG A 121 3.02 -2.44 -8.69
N LEU A 122 3.11 -1.72 -7.57
CA LEU A 122 2.21 -1.88 -6.43
C LEU A 122 1.01 -0.94 -6.53
N VAL A 123 -0.18 -1.49 -6.72
CA VAL A 123 -1.45 -0.75 -6.82
C VAL A 123 -2.19 -0.80 -5.49
N THR A 124 -2.32 0.34 -4.85
CA THR A 124 -3.13 0.51 -3.63
C THR A 124 -3.55 1.97 -3.47
N SER A 125 -4.39 2.30 -2.48
CA SER A 125 -4.75 3.71 -2.25
C SER A 125 -3.55 4.54 -1.79
N SER A 126 -3.51 5.81 -2.21
CA SER A 126 -2.42 6.73 -1.86
C SER A 126 -2.14 6.79 -0.36
N TYR A 127 -3.19 6.91 0.48
CA TYR A 127 -3.06 6.94 1.93
C TYR A 127 -2.54 5.62 2.54
N HIS A 128 -2.80 4.49 1.86
CA HIS A 128 -2.36 3.16 2.30
C HIS A 128 -0.94 2.81 1.82
N MET A 129 -0.43 3.50 0.81
CA MET A 129 0.86 3.23 0.17
C MET A 129 2.04 3.22 1.17
N PRO A 130 2.21 4.20 2.08
CA PRO A 130 3.35 4.20 2.99
C PRO A 130 3.43 2.95 3.87
N ARG A 131 2.29 2.46 4.37
CA ARG A 131 2.23 1.25 5.19
C ARG A 131 2.47 0.00 4.36
N SER A 132 1.92 -0.06 3.16
CA SER A 132 2.11 -1.21 2.25
C SER A 132 3.58 -1.36 1.84
N LEU A 133 4.25 -0.25 1.50
CA LEU A 133 5.68 -0.24 1.20
C LEU A 133 6.51 -0.72 2.39
N LEU A 134 6.21 -0.23 3.61
CA LEU A 134 6.91 -0.65 4.83
C LEU A 134 6.79 -2.17 5.06
N GLU A 135 5.58 -2.72 4.98
CA GLU A 135 5.31 -4.14 5.21
C GLU A 135 5.99 -5.04 4.16
N ILE A 136 5.91 -4.66 2.87
CA ILE A 136 6.51 -5.44 1.78
C ILE A 136 8.03 -5.34 1.81
N SER A 137 8.61 -4.15 1.97
CA SER A 137 10.07 -3.96 2.01
C SER A 137 10.72 -4.67 3.19
N TYR A 138 9.99 -4.88 4.29
CA TYR A 138 10.50 -5.65 5.42
C TYR A 138 10.70 -7.15 5.09
N VAL A 139 9.77 -7.77 4.36
CA VAL A 139 9.83 -9.19 3.99
C VAL A 139 10.58 -9.45 2.69
N LEU A 140 10.67 -8.44 1.82
CA LEU A 140 11.32 -8.46 0.51
C LEU A 140 12.22 -7.22 0.33
N PRO A 141 13.33 -7.10 1.07
CA PRO A 141 14.18 -5.89 1.04
C PRO A 141 14.90 -5.67 -0.30
N GLN A 142 14.98 -6.67 -1.15
CA GLN A 142 15.62 -6.59 -2.46
C GLN A 142 14.63 -6.37 -3.62
N LEU A 143 13.32 -6.38 -3.33
CA LEU A 143 12.30 -6.18 -4.36
C LEU A 143 12.23 -4.69 -4.73
N GLU A 144 12.35 -4.41 -6.01
CA GLU A 144 12.09 -3.07 -6.53
C GLU A 144 10.58 -2.84 -6.63
N ILE A 145 10.09 -1.76 -6.02
CA ILE A 145 8.66 -1.46 -5.98
C ILE A 145 8.40 -0.11 -6.65
N ILE A 146 7.58 -0.13 -7.69
CA ILE A 146 7.07 1.06 -8.39
C ILE A 146 5.70 1.37 -7.77
N PRO A 147 5.56 2.42 -6.95
CA PRO A 147 4.26 2.78 -6.36
C PRO A 147 3.27 3.23 -7.43
N HIS A 148 2.05 2.71 -7.39
CA HIS A 148 0.94 3.16 -8.23
C HIS A 148 -0.27 3.49 -7.36
N PRO A 149 -0.36 4.73 -6.87
CA PRO A 149 -1.42 5.15 -5.97
C PRO A 149 -2.75 5.36 -6.69
N VAL A 150 -3.84 4.86 -6.10
CA VAL A 150 -5.22 5.04 -6.59
C VAL A 150 -6.02 5.87 -5.59
N LEU A 151 -6.85 6.79 -6.07
CA LEU A 151 -7.90 7.41 -5.24
C LEU A 151 -9.13 6.51 -5.23
N PRO A 152 -9.62 6.13 -4.05
CA PRO A 152 -10.87 5.38 -3.96
C PRO A 152 -12.03 6.14 -4.60
N THR A 153 -12.87 5.44 -5.34
CA THR A 153 -14.02 6.02 -6.03
C THR A 153 -14.98 6.71 -5.06
N SER A 154 -15.11 6.19 -3.83
CA SER A 154 -15.92 6.77 -2.77
C SER A 154 -15.44 8.15 -2.30
N ILE A 155 -14.14 8.43 -2.39
CA ILE A 155 -13.57 9.74 -2.03
C ILE A 155 -13.75 10.73 -3.19
N LYS A 156 -13.66 10.27 -4.45
CA LYS A 156 -13.91 11.11 -5.63
C LYS A 156 -15.33 11.67 -5.69
N THR A 157 -16.31 10.96 -5.09
CA THR A 157 -17.73 11.38 -5.08
C THR A 157 -18.09 12.30 -3.91
N THR A 158 -17.32 12.36 -2.84
CA THR A 158 -17.62 13.14 -1.64
C THR A 158 -16.86 14.46 -1.53
N SER A 159 -15.82 14.65 -2.33
CA SER A 159 -15.02 15.88 -2.34
C SER A 159 -14.80 16.36 -3.78
N GLU A 160 -15.30 17.55 -4.11
CA GLU A 160 -15.04 18.21 -5.40
C GLU A 160 -13.54 18.49 -5.63
N SER A 161 -12.75 18.58 -4.55
CA SER A 161 -11.31 18.83 -4.59
C SER A 161 -10.45 17.56 -4.74
N GLY A 162 -11.02 16.35 -4.61
CA GLY A 162 -10.26 15.09 -4.63
C GLY A 162 -9.30 14.93 -3.44
N GLU A 163 -9.41 15.76 -2.40
CA GLU A 163 -8.58 15.72 -1.21
C GLU A 163 -8.96 14.55 -0.31
N LEU A 164 -7.94 13.92 0.29
CA LEU A 164 -8.13 12.86 1.28
C LEU A 164 -8.67 13.45 2.58
N SER A 165 -9.67 12.78 3.16
CA SER A 165 -10.15 13.15 4.50
C SER A 165 -9.02 13.04 5.51
N LEU A 166 -8.84 14.07 6.35
CA LEU A 166 -7.86 14.07 7.43
C LEU A 166 -8.04 12.87 8.38
N LEU A 167 -9.28 12.44 8.61
CA LEU A 167 -9.58 11.27 9.45
C LEU A 167 -8.97 9.98 8.89
N ILE A 168 -9.03 9.77 7.58
CA ILE A 168 -8.43 8.61 6.91
C ILE A 168 -6.91 8.65 7.05
N LEU A 169 -6.30 9.83 6.88
CA LEU A 169 -4.87 10.02 7.02
C LEU A 169 -4.39 9.76 8.45
N VAL A 170 -5.11 10.24 9.45
CA VAL A 170 -4.82 10.00 10.87
C VAL A 170 -4.94 8.52 11.21
N GLU A 171 -6.01 7.86 10.77
CA GLU A 171 -6.20 6.42 10.99
C GLU A 171 -5.07 5.58 10.37
N GLU A 172 -4.70 5.87 9.11
CA GLU A 172 -3.60 5.16 8.44
C GLU A 172 -2.24 5.48 9.06
N TYR A 173 -2.03 6.70 9.55
CA TYR A 173 -0.83 7.04 10.29
C TYR A 173 -0.65 6.18 11.55
N PHE A 174 -1.70 6.00 12.36
CA PHE A 174 -1.61 5.12 13.53
C PHE A 174 -1.34 3.66 13.15
N LYS A 175 -1.96 3.14 12.10
CA LYS A 175 -1.67 1.79 11.57
C LYS A 175 -0.22 1.69 11.07
N PHE A 176 0.29 2.73 10.40
CA PHE A 176 1.68 2.82 9.97
C PHE A 176 2.65 2.81 11.16
N LEU A 177 2.33 3.56 12.24
CA LEU A 177 3.13 3.55 13.47
C LEU A 177 3.20 2.16 14.10
N VAL A 178 2.07 1.46 14.19
CA VAL A 178 2.03 0.09 14.71
C VAL A 178 2.92 -0.84 13.90
N SER A 179 2.85 -0.80 12.57
CA SER A 179 3.72 -1.57 11.68
C SER A 179 5.19 -1.20 11.90
N ARG A 180 5.53 0.09 11.99
CA ARG A 180 6.89 0.58 12.20
C ARG A 180 7.48 0.09 13.53
N ILE A 181 6.70 0.16 14.62
CA ILE A 181 7.12 -0.33 15.95
C ILE A 181 7.33 -1.84 15.94
N LYS A 182 6.44 -2.58 15.29
CA LYS A 182 6.55 -4.05 15.12
C LYS A 182 7.89 -4.42 14.48
N TYR A 183 8.25 -3.79 13.37
CA TYR A 183 9.48 -4.11 12.65
C TYR A 183 10.73 -3.61 13.35
N TYR A 184 10.65 -2.47 14.04
CA TYR A 184 11.75 -2.00 14.88
C TYR A 184 12.07 -3.04 15.98
N LYS A 185 11.08 -3.56 16.70
CA LYS A 185 11.28 -4.61 17.71
C LYS A 185 11.88 -5.89 17.13
N LEU A 186 11.44 -6.31 15.94
CA LEU A 186 11.98 -7.49 15.28
C LEU A 186 13.43 -7.33 14.84
N PHE A 187 13.86 -6.10 14.54
CA PHE A 187 15.24 -5.78 14.19
C PHE A 187 16.19 -5.90 15.38
N PHE A 188 15.78 -5.45 16.58
CA PHE A 188 16.61 -5.48 17.79
C PHE A 188 16.58 -6.82 18.55
N ASN A 189 15.66 -7.72 18.22
CA ASN A 189 15.56 -9.05 18.84
C ASN A 189 16.22 -10.16 18.00
N LYS A 190 16.95 -9.80 16.94
CA LYS A 190 17.83 -10.70 16.17
C LYS A 190 19.28 -10.55 16.64
#